data_491c9dfa8114d1afd52fde233618da64
#
_entry.id   491c9dfa8114d1afd52fde233618da64
#
_cell.length_a   1.000
_cell.length_b   1.000
_cell.length_c   1.000
_cell.angle_alpha   90.00
_cell.angle_beta   90.00
_cell.angle_gamma   90.00
#
_symmetry.space_group_name_H-M   'P 1'
#
loop_
_entity.id
_entity.type
_entity.pdbx_description
1 polymer ?
#
loop_
_entity_poly.entity_id
_entity_poly.type
_entity_poly.pdbx_seq_one_letter_code
_entity_poly.pdbx_strand_id
1 'polypeptide(L)'
;MSSEKLRLKVLEVVQETGDAHSIVFEKPSGVSYKPGQFLTLRLPHVDGPVARCYSLSSSPYTDDHLKVTVKRVKDGRGSNWVCDEVLQGHELDVLAPSGTFTPKSLDTDLLLLAGGSGITPVMSIVKSSLAKGTGRMLLVYANRDEQSVIFHQELREMVAEHPYRLVVLHWLETVQGLPSRKPLQEIVRPWAHAEAFICGPAPFMDCAADALKELGVSRDRIHVERFTSLEGDPWTEVEAVAPEPGGKTVDLVVELDGETHELDWPADQKLLDFLLDKGLDAPYSCRQGDCSACACKLLEGEVTMLNNNVLEKEDLAEGWILACQSLPVSDVVKVSYDA
;
A
#
# COMPACT_ATOMS: atom_id res chain seq x y z
N MET A 1 11.91 -3.10 -9.93
CA MET A 1 11.10 -2.60 -11.07
C MET A 1 10.77 -1.15 -10.82
N SER A 2 11.26 -0.32 -11.72
CA SER A 2 11.26 1.13 -11.72
C SER A 2 9.94 1.76 -11.28
N SER A 3 10.03 2.85 -10.54
CA SER A 3 8.95 3.83 -10.41
C SER A 3 8.72 4.52 -11.77
N GLU A 4 8.51 3.67 -12.77
CA GLU A 4 8.27 4.08 -14.13
C GLU A 4 7.04 4.98 -14.17
N LYS A 5 7.21 6.15 -14.77
CA LYS A 5 6.08 7.04 -15.06
C LYS A 5 5.31 6.43 -16.22
N LEU A 6 4.10 5.98 -15.95
CA LEU A 6 3.21 5.36 -16.93
C LEU A 6 2.08 6.32 -17.29
N ARG A 7 1.52 6.15 -18.47
CA ARG A 7 0.28 6.80 -18.87
C ARG A 7 -0.73 5.72 -19.19
N LEU A 8 -1.78 5.64 -18.36
CA LEU A 8 -2.77 4.57 -18.43
C LEU A 8 -4.10 5.08 -18.99
N LYS A 9 -4.63 4.35 -19.95
CA LYS A 9 -5.94 4.60 -20.54
C LYS A 9 -7.04 3.98 -19.66
N VAL A 10 -8.07 4.74 -19.36
CA VAL A 10 -9.29 4.28 -18.70
C VAL A 10 -10.13 3.49 -19.68
N LEU A 11 -10.35 2.23 -19.39
CA LEU A 11 -11.18 1.32 -20.20
C LEU A 11 -12.64 1.34 -19.76
N GLU A 12 -12.87 1.45 -18.44
CA GLU A 12 -14.21 1.42 -17.86
C GLU A 12 -14.22 2.17 -16.52
N VAL A 13 -15.38 2.74 -16.19
CA VAL A 13 -15.68 3.31 -14.87
C VAL A 13 -16.92 2.60 -14.33
N VAL A 14 -16.79 1.91 -13.20
CA VAL A 14 -17.87 1.15 -12.57
C VAL A 14 -18.30 1.83 -11.28
N GLN A 15 -19.59 2.13 -11.15
CA GLN A 15 -20.14 2.63 -9.88
C GLN A 15 -20.35 1.45 -8.93
N GLU A 16 -19.56 1.36 -7.86
CA GLU A 16 -19.64 0.30 -6.85
C GLU A 16 -20.71 0.60 -5.79
N THR A 17 -20.77 1.86 -5.35
CA THR A 17 -21.77 2.37 -4.40
C THR A 17 -22.15 3.79 -4.77
N GLY A 18 -23.03 4.44 -3.99
CA GLY A 18 -23.39 5.85 -4.19
C GLY A 18 -22.20 6.82 -4.04
N ASP A 19 -21.13 6.40 -3.37
CA ASP A 19 -19.96 7.22 -3.06
C ASP A 19 -18.61 6.55 -3.44
N ALA A 20 -18.62 5.45 -4.22
CA ALA A 20 -17.41 4.76 -4.65
C ALA A 20 -17.48 4.32 -6.11
N HIS A 21 -16.36 4.55 -6.84
CA HIS A 21 -16.20 4.16 -8.24
C HIS A 21 -14.91 3.37 -8.45
N SER A 22 -14.99 2.32 -9.25
CA SER A 22 -13.83 1.58 -9.76
C SER A 22 -13.43 2.14 -11.11
N ILE A 23 -12.13 2.36 -11.29
CA ILE A 23 -11.51 2.77 -12.53
C ILE A 23 -10.68 1.60 -13.05
N VAL A 24 -11.08 1.09 -14.20
CA VAL A 24 -10.38 0.00 -14.88
C VAL A 24 -9.43 0.61 -15.92
N PHE A 25 -8.15 0.31 -15.79
CA PHE A 25 -7.11 0.78 -16.70
C PHE A 25 -6.61 -0.34 -17.61
N GLU A 26 -6.18 0.03 -18.80
CA GLU A 26 -5.35 -0.84 -19.62
C GLU A 26 -4.08 -1.22 -18.84
N LYS A 27 -3.72 -2.51 -18.88
CA LYS A 27 -2.47 -3.00 -18.28
C LYS A 27 -1.39 -3.05 -19.35
N PRO A 28 -0.38 -2.18 -19.32
CA PRO A 28 0.73 -2.22 -20.28
C PRO A 28 1.52 -3.52 -20.16
N SER A 29 2.10 -3.96 -21.27
CA SER A 29 3.01 -5.11 -21.28
C SER A 29 4.22 -4.83 -20.40
N GLY A 30 4.60 -5.80 -19.58
CA GLY A 30 5.73 -5.67 -18.64
C GLY A 30 5.36 -5.12 -17.27
N VAL A 31 4.17 -4.53 -17.07
CA VAL A 31 3.73 -4.11 -15.75
C VAL A 31 3.33 -5.33 -14.92
N SER A 32 4.04 -5.55 -13.84
CA SER A 32 3.74 -6.57 -12.84
C SER A 32 3.51 -5.92 -11.47
N TYR A 33 2.76 -6.59 -10.59
CA TYR A 33 2.54 -6.12 -9.23
C TYR A 33 2.24 -7.27 -8.29
N LYS A 34 2.37 -7.01 -6.99
CA LYS A 34 1.98 -7.93 -5.92
C LYS A 34 0.59 -7.55 -5.39
N PRO A 35 -0.24 -8.53 -4.95
CA PRO A 35 -1.54 -8.22 -4.36
C PRO A 35 -1.40 -7.33 -3.13
N GLY A 36 -2.22 -6.28 -3.04
CA GLY A 36 -2.18 -5.28 -1.98
C GLY A 36 -1.40 -4.01 -2.32
N GLN A 37 -0.64 -3.98 -3.42
CA GLN A 37 0.05 -2.79 -3.91
C GLN A 37 -0.93 -1.72 -4.44
N PHE A 38 -0.44 -0.49 -4.59
CA PHE A 38 -1.21 0.66 -5.06
C PHE A 38 -0.58 1.34 -6.27
N LEU A 39 -1.38 2.12 -7.00
CA LEU A 39 -0.94 3.08 -7.99
C LEU A 39 -0.96 4.49 -7.39
N THR A 40 0.02 5.33 -7.76
CA THR A 40 -0.05 6.76 -7.49
C THR A 40 -0.54 7.47 -8.74
N LEU A 41 -1.70 8.09 -8.67
CA LEU A 41 -2.32 8.81 -9.77
C LEU A 41 -2.00 10.30 -9.67
N ARG A 42 -1.64 10.93 -10.78
CA ARG A 42 -1.54 12.38 -10.92
C ARG A 42 -2.85 12.93 -11.42
N LEU A 43 -3.55 13.64 -10.56
CA LEU A 43 -4.88 14.15 -10.83
C LEU A 43 -4.86 15.65 -11.08
N PRO A 44 -5.55 16.16 -12.11
CA PRO A 44 -5.70 17.59 -12.32
C PRO A 44 -6.42 18.28 -11.15
N HIS A 45 -5.98 19.50 -10.81
CA HIS A 45 -6.66 20.34 -9.83
C HIS A 45 -6.41 21.80 -10.17
N VAL A 46 -7.30 22.70 -9.73
CA VAL A 46 -7.24 24.15 -10.03
C VAL A 46 -5.96 24.83 -9.50
N ASP A 47 -5.45 24.36 -8.36
CA ASP A 47 -4.24 24.88 -7.72
C ASP A 47 -2.95 24.13 -8.14
N GLY A 48 -3.02 23.35 -9.22
CA GLY A 48 -1.96 22.47 -9.69
C GLY A 48 -2.26 20.98 -9.43
N PRO A 49 -1.58 20.06 -10.12
CA PRO A 49 -1.85 18.64 -10.01
C PRO A 49 -1.63 18.12 -8.59
N VAL A 50 -2.47 17.15 -8.20
CA VAL A 50 -2.35 16.46 -6.90
C VAL A 50 -2.05 14.98 -7.12
N ALA A 51 -1.13 14.44 -6.33
CA ALA A 51 -0.83 13.01 -6.32
C ALA A 51 -1.69 12.29 -5.28
N ARG A 52 -2.24 11.12 -5.63
CA ARG A 52 -3.02 10.28 -4.71
C ARG A 52 -2.74 8.81 -4.94
N CYS A 53 -2.51 8.10 -3.84
CA CYS A 53 -2.34 6.65 -3.85
C CYS A 53 -3.69 5.96 -3.77
N TYR A 54 -3.93 5.00 -4.67
CA TYR A 54 -5.12 4.14 -4.66
C TYR A 54 -4.70 2.69 -4.83
N SER A 55 -5.06 1.87 -3.85
CA SER A 55 -4.75 0.44 -3.88
C SER A 55 -5.38 -0.24 -5.08
N LEU A 56 -4.61 -1.13 -5.69
CA LEU A 56 -5.13 -2.03 -6.72
C LEU A 56 -6.13 -2.99 -6.08
N SER A 57 -7.35 -3.02 -6.61
CA SER A 57 -8.40 -3.97 -6.24
C SER A 57 -8.51 -5.14 -7.22
N SER A 58 -7.75 -5.10 -8.31
CA SER A 58 -7.51 -6.23 -9.22
C SER A 58 -6.49 -7.20 -8.66
N SER A 59 -6.52 -8.44 -9.16
CA SER A 59 -5.49 -9.46 -8.88
C SER A 59 -4.50 -9.54 -10.04
N PRO A 60 -3.19 -9.62 -9.78
CA PRO A 60 -2.20 -9.82 -10.84
C PRO A 60 -2.32 -11.17 -11.56
N TYR A 61 -3.12 -12.10 -11.01
CA TYR A 61 -3.23 -13.48 -11.49
C TYR A 61 -4.52 -13.78 -12.25
N THR A 62 -5.60 -13.03 -12.00
CA THR A 62 -6.93 -13.31 -12.58
C THR A 62 -7.49 -12.17 -13.37
N ASP A 63 -7.00 -10.94 -13.19
CA ASP A 63 -7.52 -9.78 -13.90
C ASP A 63 -6.56 -9.38 -15.04
N ASP A 64 -7.10 -9.20 -16.23
CA ASP A 64 -6.35 -8.76 -17.42
C ASP A 64 -5.99 -7.26 -17.36
N HIS A 65 -6.67 -6.52 -16.49
CA HIS A 65 -6.59 -5.07 -16.37
C HIS A 65 -6.22 -4.63 -14.94
N LEU A 66 -5.67 -3.44 -14.82
CA LEU A 66 -5.46 -2.80 -13.52
C LEU A 66 -6.77 -2.15 -13.07
N LYS A 67 -7.20 -2.39 -11.83
CA LYS A 67 -8.39 -1.76 -11.25
C LYS A 67 -8.04 -1.10 -9.92
N VAL A 68 -8.33 0.20 -9.80
CA VAL A 68 -8.35 0.92 -8.52
C VAL A 68 -9.77 1.31 -8.18
N THR A 69 -10.10 1.37 -6.90
CA THR A 69 -11.43 1.76 -6.45
C THR A 69 -11.35 2.92 -5.48
N VAL A 70 -12.02 4.01 -5.82
CA VAL A 70 -11.95 5.30 -5.14
C VAL A 70 -13.27 5.58 -4.46
N LYS A 71 -13.23 5.77 -3.14
CA LYS A 71 -14.36 6.24 -2.36
C LYS A 71 -14.25 7.74 -2.13
N ARG A 72 -15.36 8.47 -2.31
CA ARG A 72 -15.43 9.91 -2.01
C ARG A 72 -15.10 10.18 -0.55
N VAL A 73 -14.24 11.15 -0.34
CA VAL A 73 -13.95 11.73 0.98
C VAL A 73 -14.59 13.12 1.00
N LYS A 74 -15.23 13.46 2.11
CA LYS A 74 -15.78 14.80 2.29
C LYS A 74 -14.67 15.84 2.08
N ASP A 75 -14.91 16.81 1.21
CA ASP A 75 -13.97 17.87 0.83
C ASP A 75 -12.64 17.36 0.22
N GLY A 76 -12.60 16.08 -0.20
CA GLY A 76 -11.42 15.43 -0.79
C GLY A 76 -11.17 15.92 -2.22
N ARG A 77 -9.99 16.51 -2.49
CA ARG A 77 -9.63 17.04 -3.81
C ARG A 77 -9.56 15.95 -4.88
N GLY A 78 -8.81 14.88 -4.61
CA GLY A 78 -8.59 13.81 -5.59
C GLY A 78 -9.77 12.86 -5.74
N SER A 79 -10.35 12.37 -4.63
CA SER A 79 -11.43 11.38 -4.66
C SER A 79 -12.70 11.91 -5.32
N ASN A 80 -13.05 13.20 -5.07
CA ASN A 80 -14.21 13.81 -5.71
C ASN A 80 -13.97 14.00 -7.21
N TRP A 81 -12.78 14.52 -7.59
CA TRP A 81 -12.43 14.68 -9.00
C TRP A 81 -12.48 13.33 -9.75
N VAL A 82 -11.91 12.26 -9.18
CA VAL A 82 -11.96 10.93 -9.80
C VAL A 82 -13.39 10.46 -10.02
N CYS A 83 -14.26 10.60 -9.00
CA CYS A 83 -15.64 10.14 -9.10
C CYS A 83 -16.54 11.03 -9.97
N ASP A 84 -16.18 12.30 -10.19
CA ASP A 84 -16.98 13.24 -10.98
C ASP A 84 -16.52 13.34 -12.43
N GLU A 85 -15.21 13.29 -12.68
CA GLU A 85 -14.62 13.72 -13.95
C GLU A 85 -14.00 12.58 -14.76
N VAL A 86 -13.63 11.44 -14.11
CA VAL A 86 -12.99 10.35 -14.85
C VAL A 86 -14.02 9.60 -15.69
N LEU A 87 -13.76 9.54 -16.99
CA LEU A 87 -14.60 8.85 -17.97
C LEU A 87 -13.78 7.82 -18.76
N GLN A 88 -14.47 6.85 -19.35
CA GLN A 88 -13.88 5.92 -20.31
C GLN A 88 -13.17 6.69 -21.43
N GLY A 89 -11.98 6.26 -21.77
CA GLY A 89 -11.12 6.86 -22.79
C GLY A 89 -10.19 7.95 -22.29
N HIS A 90 -10.34 8.43 -21.05
CA HIS A 90 -9.37 9.33 -20.44
C HIS A 90 -8.03 8.62 -20.24
N GLU A 91 -6.96 9.39 -20.23
CA GLU A 91 -5.61 8.93 -19.90
C GLU A 91 -5.13 9.65 -18.64
N LEU A 92 -4.55 8.90 -17.70
CA LEU A 92 -3.99 9.43 -16.46
C LEU A 92 -2.52 9.09 -16.36
N ASP A 93 -1.72 10.04 -15.89
CA ASP A 93 -0.34 9.79 -15.52
C ASP A 93 -0.32 9.07 -14.16
N VAL A 94 0.40 7.97 -14.09
CA VAL A 94 0.52 7.17 -12.87
C VAL A 94 1.98 6.75 -12.64
N LEU A 95 2.36 6.51 -11.38
CA LEU A 95 3.58 5.77 -11.06
C LEU A 95 3.29 4.28 -11.03
N ALA A 96 4.28 3.47 -11.38
CA ALA A 96 4.20 2.02 -11.35
C ALA A 96 3.73 1.50 -9.98
N PRO A 97 3.14 0.29 -9.93
CA PRO A 97 2.66 -0.30 -8.69
C PRO A 97 3.74 -0.34 -7.60
N SER A 98 3.39 0.08 -6.39
CA SER A 98 4.29 0.16 -5.24
C SER A 98 3.56 -0.19 -3.95
N GLY A 99 4.28 -0.40 -2.85
CA GLY A 99 3.72 -0.66 -1.53
C GLY A 99 4.14 -2.01 -0.96
N THR A 100 4.13 -2.10 0.37
CA THR A 100 4.61 -3.24 1.16
C THR A 100 3.48 -4.06 1.81
N PHE A 101 2.23 -3.66 1.66
CA PHE A 101 1.05 -4.34 2.20
C PHE A 101 0.70 -5.59 1.39
N THR A 102 1.64 -6.53 1.31
CA THR A 102 1.56 -7.72 0.47
C THR A 102 1.85 -8.99 1.28
N PRO A 103 1.04 -10.06 1.14
CA PRO A 103 1.34 -11.33 1.79
C PRO A 103 2.69 -11.91 1.30
N LYS A 104 3.50 -12.41 2.23
CA LYS A 104 4.73 -13.14 1.89
C LYS A 104 4.42 -14.49 1.21
N SER A 105 3.30 -15.11 1.54
CA SER A 105 2.81 -16.35 0.93
C SER A 105 1.29 -16.31 0.78
N LEU A 106 0.79 -16.82 -0.33
CA LEU A 106 -0.64 -16.99 -0.58
C LEU A 106 -1.18 -18.36 -0.09
N ASP A 107 -0.30 -19.25 0.39
CA ASP A 107 -0.66 -20.59 0.89
C ASP A 107 -1.02 -20.61 2.37
N THR A 108 -0.76 -19.52 3.10
CA THR A 108 -1.06 -19.40 4.53
C THR A 108 -2.51 -18.97 4.78
N ASP A 109 -3.03 -19.30 5.96
CA ASP A 109 -4.31 -18.75 6.42
C ASP A 109 -4.16 -17.23 6.64
N LEU A 110 -5.15 -16.45 6.17
CA LEU A 110 -5.14 -14.99 6.26
C LEU A 110 -6.33 -14.48 7.08
N LEU A 111 -6.08 -13.53 7.95
CA LEU A 111 -7.09 -12.75 8.65
C LEU A 111 -7.13 -11.33 8.08
N LEU A 112 -8.21 -11.00 7.41
CA LEU A 112 -8.39 -9.76 6.67
C LEU A 112 -9.39 -8.87 7.41
N LEU A 113 -9.00 -7.66 7.76
CA LEU A 113 -9.81 -6.71 8.53
C LEU A 113 -9.92 -5.42 7.73
N ALA A 114 -11.07 -5.20 7.10
CA ALA A 114 -11.31 -4.08 6.22
C ALA A 114 -12.38 -3.13 6.75
N GLY A 115 -12.17 -1.82 6.62
CA GLY A 115 -13.17 -0.79 6.91
C GLY A 115 -13.42 0.13 5.71
N GLY A 116 -14.66 0.18 5.21
CA GLY A 116 -15.02 1.03 4.08
C GLY A 116 -14.12 0.82 2.86
N SER A 117 -13.42 1.89 2.40
CA SER A 117 -12.48 1.80 1.27
C SER A 117 -11.22 0.98 1.54
N GLY A 118 -10.93 0.63 2.80
CA GLY A 118 -9.85 -0.31 3.14
C GLY A 118 -10.02 -1.70 2.55
N ILE A 119 -11.17 -2.01 1.97
CA ILE A 119 -11.40 -3.24 1.21
C ILE A 119 -10.56 -3.33 -0.07
N THR A 120 -10.07 -2.21 -0.62
CA THR A 120 -9.43 -2.19 -1.94
C THR A 120 -8.15 -3.04 -2.01
N PRO A 121 -7.14 -2.89 -1.13
CA PRO A 121 -5.98 -3.78 -1.14
C PRO A 121 -6.36 -5.21 -0.71
N VAL A 122 -7.30 -5.34 0.21
CA VAL A 122 -7.78 -6.63 0.70
C VAL A 122 -8.44 -7.45 -0.42
N MET A 123 -9.21 -6.82 -1.31
CA MET A 123 -9.83 -7.48 -2.46
C MET A 123 -8.78 -8.10 -3.39
N SER A 124 -7.70 -7.37 -3.67
CA SER A 124 -6.57 -7.89 -4.45
C SER A 124 -5.94 -9.12 -3.79
N ILE A 125 -5.76 -9.09 -2.46
CA ILE A 125 -5.23 -10.21 -1.68
C ILE A 125 -6.19 -11.41 -1.73
N VAL A 126 -7.49 -11.20 -1.49
CA VAL A 126 -8.51 -12.28 -1.54
C VAL A 126 -8.52 -12.98 -2.88
N LYS A 127 -8.67 -12.21 -3.98
CA LYS A 127 -8.69 -12.75 -5.35
C LYS A 127 -7.43 -13.54 -5.67
N SER A 128 -6.28 -13.00 -5.30
CA SER A 128 -4.98 -13.63 -5.55
C SER A 128 -4.79 -14.91 -4.75
N SER A 129 -5.19 -14.91 -3.47
CA SER A 129 -5.10 -16.09 -2.60
C SER A 129 -6.08 -17.19 -3.04
N LEU A 130 -7.28 -16.85 -3.53
CA LEU A 130 -8.20 -17.82 -4.10
C LEU A 130 -7.65 -18.46 -5.37
N ALA A 131 -6.98 -17.66 -6.22
CA ALA A 131 -6.46 -18.11 -7.51
C ALA A 131 -5.17 -18.93 -7.42
N LYS A 132 -4.26 -18.60 -6.52
CA LYS A 132 -2.90 -19.15 -6.49
C LYS A 132 -2.53 -19.86 -5.21
N GLY A 133 -3.17 -19.52 -4.10
CA GLY A 133 -2.88 -20.10 -2.79
C GLY A 133 -3.81 -21.24 -2.40
N THR A 134 -3.54 -21.83 -1.24
CA THR A 134 -4.32 -22.93 -0.63
C THR A 134 -4.91 -22.57 0.74
N GLY A 135 -4.45 -21.48 1.36
CA GLY A 135 -4.88 -21.02 2.67
C GLY A 135 -6.36 -20.64 2.74
N ARG A 136 -6.89 -20.60 3.96
CA ARG A 136 -8.26 -20.15 4.25
C ARG A 136 -8.22 -18.68 4.64
N MET A 137 -9.33 -17.98 4.45
CA MET A 137 -9.44 -16.56 4.75
C MET A 137 -10.69 -16.25 5.55
N LEU A 138 -10.52 -15.44 6.61
CA LEU A 138 -11.62 -14.73 7.26
C LEU A 138 -11.49 -13.26 6.90
N LEU A 139 -12.49 -12.70 6.24
CA LEU A 139 -12.64 -11.27 6.03
C LEU A 139 -13.71 -10.72 6.98
N VAL A 140 -13.30 -9.86 7.92
CA VAL A 140 -14.22 -9.02 8.70
C VAL A 140 -14.29 -7.66 8.03
N TYR A 141 -15.45 -7.32 7.48
CA TYR A 141 -15.62 -6.12 6.67
C TYR A 141 -16.62 -5.15 7.30
N ALA A 142 -16.09 -4.07 7.88
CA ALA A 142 -16.86 -3.04 8.56
C ALA A 142 -17.32 -1.93 7.59
N ASN A 143 -18.59 -1.63 7.60
CA ASN A 143 -19.21 -0.56 6.83
C ASN A 143 -20.29 0.15 7.66
N ARG A 144 -20.68 1.33 7.23
CA ARG A 144 -21.78 2.09 7.84
C ARG A 144 -23.11 1.32 7.74
N ASP A 145 -23.43 0.89 6.56
CA ASP A 145 -24.65 0.18 6.19
C ASP A 145 -24.42 -0.74 4.98
N GLU A 146 -25.43 -1.50 4.59
CA GLU A 146 -25.35 -2.44 3.47
C GLU A 146 -25.09 -1.74 2.13
N GLN A 147 -25.63 -0.53 1.92
CA GLN A 147 -25.51 0.22 0.67
C GLN A 147 -24.09 0.78 0.47
N SER A 148 -23.30 0.87 1.54
CA SER A 148 -21.92 1.35 1.53
C SER A 148 -20.89 0.21 1.36
N VAL A 149 -21.34 -1.05 1.19
CA VAL A 149 -20.47 -2.21 0.97
C VAL A 149 -19.94 -2.21 -0.47
N ILE A 150 -18.69 -1.82 -0.63
CA ILE A 150 -17.99 -1.87 -1.92
C ILE A 150 -17.75 -3.35 -2.28
N PHE A 151 -17.87 -3.72 -3.56
CA PHE A 151 -17.73 -5.09 -4.07
C PHE A 151 -18.73 -6.10 -3.50
N HIS A 152 -19.90 -5.63 -3.07
CA HIS A 152 -20.92 -6.50 -2.45
C HIS A 152 -21.24 -7.74 -3.29
N GLN A 153 -21.50 -7.53 -4.58
CA GLN A 153 -21.85 -8.63 -5.49
C GLN A 153 -20.65 -9.57 -5.72
N GLU A 154 -19.46 -9.02 -5.98
CA GLU A 154 -18.24 -9.79 -6.23
C GLU A 154 -17.83 -10.64 -5.00
N LEU A 155 -17.94 -10.09 -3.79
CA LEU A 155 -17.70 -10.82 -2.54
C LEU A 155 -18.69 -11.97 -2.36
N ARG A 156 -19.98 -11.75 -2.66
CA ARG A 156 -21.02 -12.78 -2.56
C ARG A 156 -20.76 -13.95 -3.50
N GLU A 157 -20.35 -13.64 -4.74
CA GLU A 157 -20.01 -14.66 -5.74
C GLU A 157 -18.78 -15.47 -5.30
N MET A 158 -17.71 -14.82 -4.87
CA MET A 158 -16.50 -15.50 -4.38
C MET A 158 -16.76 -16.40 -3.17
N VAL A 159 -17.62 -15.99 -2.22
CA VAL A 159 -18.02 -16.85 -1.09
C VAL A 159 -18.81 -18.08 -1.57
N ALA A 160 -19.70 -17.90 -2.55
CA ALA A 160 -20.47 -19.02 -3.11
C ALA A 160 -19.59 -20.03 -3.87
N GLU A 161 -18.57 -19.54 -4.58
CA GLU A 161 -17.60 -20.35 -5.32
C GLU A 161 -16.57 -21.04 -4.41
N HIS A 162 -16.22 -20.40 -3.30
CA HIS A 162 -15.16 -20.87 -2.39
C HIS A 162 -15.61 -21.01 -0.93
N PRO A 163 -16.70 -21.74 -0.62
CA PRO A 163 -17.34 -21.75 0.70
C PRO A 163 -16.47 -22.34 1.82
N TYR A 164 -15.43 -23.12 1.48
CA TYR A 164 -14.51 -23.72 2.44
C TYR A 164 -13.22 -22.91 2.64
N ARG A 165 -12.99 -21.90 1.80
CA ARG A 165 -11.75 -21.10 1.80
C ARG A 165 -11.96 -19.64 2.19
N LEU A 166 -13.14 -19.07 1.89
CA LEU A 166 -13.44 -17.67 2.17
C LEU A 166 -14.69 -17.56 3.04
N VAL A 167 -14.53 -16.94 4.19
CA VAL A 167 -15.63 -16.51 5.06
C VAL A 167 -15.63 -14.99 5.11
N VAL A 168 -16.75 -14.36 4.75
CA VAL A 168 -16.94 -12.90 4.86
C VAL A 168 -17.96 -12.61 5.96
N LEU A 169 -17.53 -11.85 6.97
CA LEU A 169 -18.37 -11.36 8.04
C LEU A 169 -18.54 -9.85 7.89
N HIS A 170 -19.74 -9.41 7.55
CA HIS A 170 -20.09 -8.00 7.49
C HIS A 170 -20.38 -7.45 8.88
N TRP A 171 -19.70 -6.37 9.25
CA TRP A 171 -20.00 -5.57 10.44
C TRP A 171 -20.67 -4.28 9.99
N LEU A 172 -21.96 -4.11 10.28
CA LEU A 172 -22.73 -2.95 9.87
C LEU A 172 -22.99 -2.04 11.08
N GLU A 173 -22.49 -0.80 11.02
CA GLU A 173 -22.60 0.18 12.09
C GLU A 173 -24.07 0.46 12.46
N THR A 174 -24.96 0.50 11.48
CA THR A 174 -26.41 0.71 11.69
C THR A 174 -27.08 -0.42 12.47
N VAL A 175 -26.46 -1.61 12.54
CA VAL A 175 -26.99 -2.80 13.23
C VAL A 175 -26.23 -3.08 14.53
N GLN A 176 -24.89 -3.01 14.49
CA GLN A 176 -24.02 -3.49 15.55
C GLN A 176 -23.29 -2.34 16.30
N GLY A 177 -23.48 -1.08 15.85
CA GLY A 177 -22.65 0.05 16.28
C GLY A 177 -21.22 -0.04 15.74
N LEU A 178 -20.36 0.87 16.15
CA LEU A 178 -18.95 0.85 15.75
C LEU A 178 -18.23 -0.40 16.29
N PRO A 179 -17.31 -0.99 15.51
CA PRO A 179 -16.49 -2.09 15.97
C PRO A 179 -15.78 -1.75 17.26
N SER A 180 -15.85 -2.65 18.22
CA SER A 180 -15.17 -2.50 19.50
C SER A 180 -14.32 -3.72 19.81
N ARG A 181 -13.29 -3.52 20.64
CA ARG A 181 -12.19 -4.48 20.85
C ARG A 181 -12.68 -5.87 21.27
N LYS A 182 -13.51 -5.97 22.32
CA LYS A 182 -13.93 -7.28 22.86
C LYS A 182 -14.73 -8.13 21.88
N PRO A 183 -15.82 -7.63 21.25
CA PRO A 183 -16.53 -8.40 20.23
C PRO A 183 -15.63 -8.79 19.05
N LEU A 184 -14.73 -7.89 18.63
CA LEU A 184 -13.80 -8.20 17.55
C LEU A 184 -12.84 -9.32 17.93
N GLN A 185 -12.30 -9.30 19.17
CA GLN A 185 -11.44 -10.37 19.69
C GLN A 185 -12.11 -11.74 19.64
N GLU A 186 -13.39 -11.84 20.03
CA GLU A 186 -14.10 -13.14 20.03
C GLU A 186 -14.27 -13.67 18.59
N ILE A 187 -14.48 -12.79 17.61
CA ILE A 187 -14.60 -13.15 16.21
C ILE A 187 -13.26 -13.64 15.64
N VAL A 188 -12.17 -12.92 15.93
CA VAL A 188 -10.85 -13.18 15.32
C VAL A 188 -10.01 -14.20 16.11
N ARG A 189 -10.38 -14.54 17.35
CA ARG A 189 -9.66 -15.48 18.21
C ARG A 189 -9.29 -16.81 17.53
N PRO A 190 -10.20 -17.48 16.77
CA PRO A 190 -9.87 -18.71 16.06
C PRO A 190 -8.80 -18.53 14.98
N TRP A 191 -8.53 -17.28 14.57
CA TRP A 191 -7.61 -16.88 13.52
C TRP A 191 -6.32 -16.23 14.03
N ALA A 192 -6.08 -16.26 15.34
CA ALA A 192 -4.87 -15.68 15.94
C ALA A 192 -3.56 -16.33 15.46
N HIS A 193 -3.63 -17.47 14.77
CA HIS A 193 -2.50 -18.12 14.11
C HIS A 193 -2.20 -17.55 12.73
N ALA A 194 -3.15 -16.87 12.10
CA ALA A 194 -3.05 -16.38 10.73
C ALA A 194 -2.22 -15.08 10.62
N GLU A 195 -1.78 -14.76 9.43
CA GLU A 195 -1.20 -13.46 9.08
C GLU A 195 -2.35 -12.46 8.89
N ALA A 196 -2.27 -11.31 9.55
CA ALA A 196 -3.36 -10.34 9.62
C ALA A 196 -3.06 -9.10 8.78
N PHE A 197 -4.02 -8.71 7.93
CA PHE A 197 -3.97 -7.51 7.09
C PHE A 197 -5.11 -6.57 7.45
N ILE A 198 -4.79 -5.35 7.88
CA ILE A 198 -5.74 -4.37 8.41
C ILE A 198 -5.69 -3.11 7.57
N CYS A 199 -6.83 -2.67 7.02
CA CYS A 199 -6.95 -1.41 6.30
C CYS A 199 -8.33 -0.78 6.50
N GLY A 200 -8.38 0.54 6.75
CA GLY A 200 -9.63 1.27 6.96
C GLY A 200 -9.44 2.59 7.70
N PRO A 201 -10.49 3.17 8.27
CA PRO A 201 -10.40 4.35 9.12
C PRO A 201 -9.50 4.11 10.34
N ALA A 202 -8.71 5.13 10.74
CA ALA A 202 -7.75 5.00 11.84
C ALA A 202 -8.34 4.40 13.12
N PRO A 203 -9.53 4.82 13.64
CA PRO A 203 -10.09 4.21 14.84
C PRO A 203 -10.42 2.73 14.70
N PHE A 204 -10.80 2.28 13.48
CA PHE A 204 -11.04 0.87 13.19
C PHE A 204 -9.72 0.08 13.19
N MET A 205 -8.70 0.60 12.51
CA MET A 205 -7.39 -0.06 12.43
C MET A 205 -6.74 -0.19 13.80
N ASP A 206 -6.79 0.86 14.61
CA ASP A 206 -6.25 0.85 15.98
C ASP A 206 -6.99 -0.18 16.85
N CYS A 207 -8.33 -0.20 16.77
CA CYS A 207 -9.16 -1.19 17.47
C CYS A 207 -8.81 -2.63 17.07
N ALA A 208 -8.63 -2.88 15.77
CA ALA A 208 -8.30 -4.20 15.21
C ALA A 208 -6.88 -4.64 15.61
N ALA A 209 -5.90 -3.77 15.48
CA ALA A 209 -4.51 -4.05 15.85
C ALA A 209 -4.39 -4.33 17.37
N ASP A 210 -5.03 -3.51 18.21
CA ASP A 210 -5.07 -3.74 19.66
C ASP A 210 -5.73 -5.06 20.03
N ALA A 211 -6.83 -5.41 19.35
CA ALA A 211 -7.53 -6.67 19.58
C ALA A 211 -6.60 -7.87 19.31
N LEU A 212 -5.81 -7.83 18.24
CA LEU A 212 -4.86 -8.89 17.89
C LEU A 212 -3.65 -8.93 18.84
N LYS A 213 -3.09 -7.76 19.20
CA LYS A 213 -2.00 -7.67 20.18
C LYS A 213 -2.40 -8.28 21.52
N GLU A 214 -3.60 -7.99 22.02
CA GLU A 214 -4.13 -8.56 23.27
C GLU A 214 -4.40 -10.08 23.18
N LEU A 215 -4.61 -10.64 21.99
CA LEU A 215 -4.69 -12.07 21.74
C LEU A 215 -3.31 -12.74 21.62
N GLY A 216 -2.22 -11.96 21.72
CA GLY A 216 -0.85 -12.46 21.63
C GLY A 216 -0.36 -12.70 20.20
N VAL A 217 -1.03 -12.13 19.19
CA VAL A 217 -0.52 -12.16 17.82
C VAL A 217 0.75 -11.33 17.74
N SER A 218 1.83 -11.91 17.24
CA SER A 218 3.12 -11.23 17.11
C SER A 218 3.06 -10.09 16.08
N ARG A 219 3.85 -9.04 16.30
CA ARG A 219 3.82 -7.80 15.49
C ARG A 219 4.15 -8.06 14.02
N ASP A 220 5.11 -8.93 13.75
CA ASP A 220 5.55 -9.34 12.41
C ASP A 220 4.45 -10.02 11.56
N ARG A 221 3.35 -10.43 12.21
CA ARG A 221 2.16 -10.97 11.54
C ARG A 221 0.99 -10.01 11.45
N ILE A 222 1.15 -8.75 11.91
CA ILE A 222 0.10 -7.73 11.85
C ILE A 222 0.55 -6.64 10.88
N HIS A 223 -0.06 -6.60 9.71
CA HIS A 223 0.21 -5.61 8.66
C HIS A 223 -0.91 -4.58 8.63
N VAL A 224 -0.55 -3.30 8.68
CA VAL A 224 -1.50 -2.19 8.69
C VAL A 224 -1.20 -1.26 7.51
N GLU A 225 -2.18 -1.01 6.65
CA GLU A 225 -2.08 -0.03 5.56
C GLU A 225 -2.88 1.22 5.89
N ARG A 226 -2.21 2.37 5.96
CA ARG A 226 -2.82 3.68 6.25
C ARG A 226 -2.89 4.52 4.99
N PHE A 227 -4.09 4.96 4.62
CA PHE A 227 -4.27 5.87 3.49
C PHE A 227 -3.95 7.30 3.91
N THR A 228 -2.83 7.82 3.41
CA THR A 228 -2.38 9.19 3.63
C THR A 228 -2.52 10.00 2.35
N SER A 229 -2.78 11.30 2.49
CA SER A 229 -2.79 12.23 1.35
C SER A 229 -1.39 12.75 1.12
N LEU A 230 -0.88 12.61 -0.10
CA LEU A 230 0.41 13.17 -0.48
C LEU A 230 0.28 14.70 -0.62
N GLU A 231 1.23 15.45 -0.09
CA GLU A 231 1.25 16.94 -0.17
C GLU A 231 1.98 17.45 -1.40
N GLY A 232 2.99 16.72 -1.91
CA GLY A 232 3.78 17.10 -3.06
C GLY A 232 3.41 16.40 -4.36
N ASP A 233 4.12 16.77 -5.42
CA ASP A 233 4.02 16.15 -6.75
C ASP A 233 5.26 15.27 -7.00
N PRO A 234 5.13 13.92 -6.94
CA PRO A 234 6.26 13.01 -7.19
C PRO A 234 6.81 13.07 -8.63
N TRP A 235 6.10 13.74 -9.54
CA TRP A 235 6.56 13.97 -10.92
C TRP A 235 7.52 15.16 -11.03
N THR A 236 7.61 16.00 -10.00
CA THR A 236 8.60 17.08 -9.98
C THR A 236 9.99 16.46 -9.96
N GLU A 237 10.81 16.83 -10.94
CA GLU A 237 12.22 16.45 -10.95
C GLU A 237 12.89 17.12 -9.75
N VAL A 238 13.49 16.33 -8.88
CA VAL A 238 14.41 16.87 -7.89
C VAL A 238 15.67 17.16 -8.65
N GLU A 239 16.06 18.44 -8.75
CA GLU A 239 17.37 18.78 -9.29
C GLU A 239 18.41 17.96 -8.50
N ALA A 240 19.16 17.12 -9.22
CA ALA A 240 20.28 16.41 -8.62
C ALA A 240 21.21 17.46 -8.05
N VAL A 241 21.28 17.56 -6.73
CA VAL A 241 22.30 18.39 -6.07
C VAL A 241 23.60 17.70 -6.40
N ALA A 242 24.39 18.29 -7.32
CA ALA A 242 25.71 17.77 -7.61
C ALA A 242 26.47 17.72 -6.28
N PRO A 243 27.04 16.55 -5.88
CA PRO A 243 27.78 16.44 -4.63
C PRO A 243 28.88 17.51 -4.60
N GLU A 244 29.02 18.21 -3.49
CA GLU A 244 30.10 19.21 -3.36
C GLU A 244 31.45 18.51 -3.62
N PRO A 245 32.32 19.07 -4.45
CA PRO A 245 33.63 18.51 -4.71
C PRO A 245 34.40 18.35 -3.40
N GLY A 246 34.66 17.13 -2.96
CA GLY A 246 35.31 16.82 -1.68
C GLY A 246 34.39 16.59 -0.49
N GLY A 247 33.08 16.46 -0.70
CA GLY A 247 32.12 16.07 0.34
C GLY A 247 32.43 14.68 0.95
N LYS A 248 32.03 14.49 2.20
CA LYS A 248 32.17 13.20 2.89
C LYS A 248 31.29 12.14 2.19
N THR A 249 31.89 10.99 1.87
CA THR A 249 31.16 9.81 1.41
C THR A 249 31.13 8.73 2.49
N VAL A 250 30.15 7.84 2.40
CA VAL A 250 29.92 6.74 3.31
C VAL A 250 29.89 5.46 2.49
N ASP A 251 30.52 4.39 2.99
CA ASP A 251 30.48 3.08 2.36
C ASP A 251 29.05 2.52 2.47
N LEU A 252 28.36 2.35 1.35
CA LEU A 252 27.00 1.85 1.28
C LEU A 252 26.94 0.47 0.63
N VAL A 253 26.30 -0.48 1.29
CA VAL A 253 25.92 -1.77 0.73
C VAL A 253 24.41 -1.85 0.59
N VAL A 254 23.91 -2.10 -0.62
CA VAL A 254 22.48 -2.22 -0.91
C VAL A 254 22.16 -3.60 -1.47
N GLU A 255 21.23 -4.30 -0.83
CA GLU A 255 20.61 -5.51 -1.38
C GLU A 255 19.28 -5.12 -2.06
N LEU A 256 19.19 -5.35 -3.37
CA LEU A 256 18.04 -4.98 -4.19
C LEU A 256 17.84 -6.00 -5.31
N ASP A 257 16.63 -6.57 -5.40
CA ASP A 257 16.22 -7.57 -6.40
C ASP A 257 17.18 -8.80 -6.47
N GLY A 258 17.71 -9.21 -5.31
CA GLY A 258 18.64 -10.33 -5.17
C GLY A 258 20.09 -10.02 -5.56
N GLU A 259 20.40 -8.80 -5.91
CA GLU A 259 21.75 -8.32 -6.20
C GLU A 259 22.29 -7.45 -5.06
N THR A 260 23.61 -7.48 -4.86
CA THR A 260 24.29 -6.64 -3.85
C THR A 260 25.15 -5.60 -4.57
N HIS A 261 24.96 -4.33 -4.21
CA HIS A 261 25.69 -3.19 -4.75
C HIS A 261 26.53 -2.52 -3.66
N GLU A 262 27.80 -2.26 -3.95
CA GLU A 262 28.72 -1.50 -3.09
C GLU A 262 28.97 -0.13 -3.71
N LEU A 263 28.68 0.95 -2.97
CA LEU A 263 28.62 2.31 -3.50
C LEU A 263 29.19 3.33 -2.49
N ASP A 264 29.76 4.42 -2.99
CA ASP A 264 30.18 5.59 -2.20
C ASP A 264 29.02 6.59 -2.12
N TRP A 265 28.27 6.58 -1.01
CA TRP A 265 27.10 7.42 -0.79
C TRP A 265 27.46 8.80 -0.25
N PRO A 266 27.18 9.90 -0.97
CA PRO A 266 27.38 11.26 -0.47
C PRO A 266 26.55 11.55 0.80
N ALA A 267 27.18 12.11 1.82
CA ALA A 267 26.54 12.32 3.13
C ALA A 267 25.40 13.38 3.11
N ASP A 268 25.36 14.20 2.10
CA ASP A 268 24.36 15.27 1.87
C ASP A 268 23.21 14.87 0.93
N GLN A 269 23.26 13.67 0.35
CA GLN A 269 22.25 13.17 -0.58
C GLN A 269 21.36 12.11 0.08
N LYS A 270 20.03 12.19 -0.14
CA LYS A 270 19.10 11.17 0.34
C LYS A 270 19.35 9.82 -0.35
N LEU A 271 19.21 8.72 0.40
CA LEU A 271 19.49 7.37 -0.09
C LEU A 271 18.74 7.06 -1.40
N LEU A 272 17.43 7.30 -1.46
CA LEU A 272 16.66 7.04 -2.68
C LEU A 272 17.18 7.82 -3.88
N ASP A 273 17.41 9.12 -3.71
CA ASP A 273 17.85 9.99 -4.81
C ASP A 273 19.23 9.52 -5.32
N PHE A 274 20.13 9.15 -4.41
CA PHE A 274 21.43 8.58 -4.76
C PHE A 274 21.33 7.26 -5.54
N LEU A 275 20.47 6.32 -5.08
CA LEU A 275 20.29 5.04 -5.77
C LEU A 275 19.73 5.24 -7.20
N LEU A 276 18.76 6.13 -7.36
CA LEU A 276 18.20 6.47 -8.68
C LEU A 276 19.24 7.11 -9.60
N ASP A 277 20.08 8.01 -9.07
CA ASP A 277 21.18 8.64 -9.84
C ASP A 277 22.24 7.62 -10.30
N LYS A 278 22.41 6.51 -9.54
CA LYS A 278 23.26 5.37 -9.94
C LYS A 278 22.59 4.42 -10.91
N GLY A 279 21.34 4.68 -11.29
CA GLY A 279 20.57 3.83 -12.18
C GLY A 279 20.01 2.58 -11.51
N LEU A 280 20.03 2.51 -10.17
CA LEU A 280 19.41 1.43 -9.41
C LEU A 280 17.91 1.71 -9.25
N ASP A 281 17.14 0.66 -9.48
CA ASP A 281 15.69 0.74 -9.60
C ASP A 281 14.98 0.59 -8.24
N ALA A 282 15.43 1.35 -7.24
CA ALA A 282 14.85 1.34 -5.91
C ALA A 282 13.37 1.78 -5.94
N PRO A 283 12.46 1.05 -5.26
CA PRO A 283 11.04 1.36 -5.28
C PRO A 283 10.75 2.69 -4.57
N TYR A 284 9.87 3.51 -5.14
CA TYR A 284 9.39 4.75 -4.52
C TYR A 284 8.00 5.15 -5.02
N SER A 285 7.37 6.12 -4.34
CA SER A 285 6.16 6.80 -4.78
C SER A 285 6.17 8.26 -4.33
N CYS A 286 5.84 8.59 -3.09
CA CYS A 286 5.64 9.97 -2.64
C CYS A 286 6.91 10.82 -2.55
N ARG A 287 8.07 10.22 -2.28
CA ARG A 287 9.36 10.87 -1.99
C ARG A 287 9.34 11.82 -0.78
N GLN A 288 8.32 11.73 0.09
CA GLN A 288 8.06 12.66 1.20
C GLN A 288 7.95 11.99 2.57
N GLY A 289 8.03 10.65 2.63
CA GLY A 289 7.89 9.91 3.88
C GLY A 289 6.45 9.55 4.24
N ASP A 290 5.50 9.60 3.27
CA ASP A 290 4.07 9.48 3.52
C ASP A 290 3.45 8.16 2.98
N CYS A 291 4.22 7.27 2.30
CA CYS A 291 3.61 6.14 1.60
C CYS A 291 4.31 4.79 1.78
N SER A 292 5.37 4.70 2.55
CA SER A 292 6.20 3.50 2.76
C SER A 292 6.73 2.77 1.51
N ALA A 293 6.45 3.25 0.28
CA ALA A 293 6.87 2.59 -0.95
C ALA A 293 8.39 2.39 -1.09
N CYS A 294 9.17 3.28 -0.48
CA CYS A 294 10.64 3.24 -0.45
C CYS A 294 11.21 2.64 0.84
N ALA A 295 10.38 1.95 1.63
CA ALA A 295 10.83 1.34 2.87
C ALA A 295 11.85 0.24 2.57
N CYS A 296 12.97 0.26 3.30
CA CYS A 296 13.98 -0.77 3.28
C CYS A 296 14.50 -1.01 4.70
N LYS A 297 15.15 -2.13 4.91
CA LYS A 297 15.65 -2.52 6.23
C LYS A 297 17.09 -2.10 6.39
N LEU A 298 17.41 -1.35 7.43
CA LEU A 298 18.76 -1.03 7.86
C LEU A 298 19.33 -2.25 8.56
N LEU A 299 20.36 -2.85 7.97
CA LEU A 299 21.04 -4.04 8.48
C LEU A 299 22.29 -3.69 9.30
N GLU A 300 22.97 -2.58 8.94
CA GLU A 300 24.18 -2.10 9.60
C GLU A 300 24.27 -0.58 9.49
N GLY A 301 24.85 0.07 10.50
CA GLY A 301 25.08 1.50 10.54
C GLY A 301 23.91 2.31 11.10
N GLU A 302 23.93 3.61 10.89
CA GLU A 302 22.93 4.57 11.36
C GLU A 302 22.59 5.57 10.27
N VAL A 303 21.28 5.93 10.20
CA VAL A 303 20.76 6.97 9.32
C VAL A 303 19.85 7.91 10.08
N THR A 304 19.73 9.14 9.59
CA THR A 304 18.70 10.09 10.06
C THR A 304 17.63 10.25 8.99
N MET A 305 16.35 10.09 9.38
CA MET A 305 15.22 10.39 8.52
C MET A 305 14.74 11.82 8.74
N LEU A 306 14.61 12.60 7.65
CA LEU A 306 14.15 13.99 7.67
C LEU A 306 12.64 14.08 7.95
N ASN A 307 11.87 13.12 7.48
CA ASN A 307 10.42 12.99 7.70
C ASN A 307 10.01 11.54 7.76
N ASN A 308 9.02 11.23 8.62
CA ASN A 308 8.41 9.90 8.73
C ASN A 308 6.97 10.03 9.26
N ASN A 309 5.98 9.81 8.39
CA ASN A 309 4.56 9.86 8.73
C ASN A 309 3.89 8.47 8.65
N VAL A 310 4.66 7.40 8.35
CA VAL A 310 4.09 6.06 8.08
C VAL A 310 4.69 4.93 8.90
N LEU A 311 6.00 4.99 9.23
CA LEU A 311 6.63 3.97 10.07
C LEU A 311 6.35 4.26 11.54
N GLU A 312 5.84 3.26 12.25
CA GLU A 312 5.60 3.31 13.68
C GLU A 312 6.91 3.13 14.48
N LYS A 313 6.87 3.36 15.78
CA LYS A 313 8.07 3.21 16.65
C LYS A 313 8.62 1.79 16.61
N GLU A 314 7.73 0.84 16.50
CA GLU A 314 8.03 -0.58 16.39
C GLU A 314 8.76 -0.92 15.09
N ASP A 315 8.32 -0.36 13.96
CA ASP A 315 8.98 -0.52 12.66
C ASP A 315 10.42 0.04 12.70
N LEU A 316 10.57 1.21 13.32
CA LEU A 316 11.90 1.81 13.53
C LEU A 316 12.79 0.94 14.43
N ALA A 317 12.22 0.32 15.48
CA ALA A 317 12.96 -0.59 16.36
C ALA A 317 13.37 -1.89 15.65
N GLU A 318 12.63 -2.31 14.63
CA GLU A 318 12.98 -3.44 13.75
C GLU A 318 14.00 -3.07 12.65
N GLY A 319 14.37 -1.79 12.55
CA GLY A 319 15.34 -1.29 11.59
C GLY A 319 14.74 -0.84 10.25
N TRP A 320 13.41 -0.68 10.14
CA TRP A 320 12.82 -0.12 8.92
C TRP A 320 13.11 1.38 8.79
N ILE A 321 13.50 1.81 7.60
CA ILE A 321 13.75 3.20 7.25
C ILE A 321 13.07 3.56 5.93
N LEU A 322 12.87 4.86 5.69
CA LEU A 322 12.37 5.39 4.42
C LEU A 322 13.53 5.96 3.61
N ALA A 323 13.94 5.27 2.56
CA ALA A 323 15.07 5.67 1.73
C ALA A 323 14.96 7.10 1.18
N CYS A 324 13.73 7.55 0.83
CA CYS A 324 13.47 8.90 0.33
C CYS A 324 13.69 10.00 1.38
N GLN A 325 13.89 9.64 2.64
CA GLN A 325 14.07 10.60 3.74
C GLN A 325 15.37 10.36 4.52
N SER A 326 16.13 9.31 4.19
CA SER A 326 17.31 8.89 4.94
C SER A 326 18.59 9.55 4.45
N LEU A 327 19.36 10.09 5.39
CA LEU A 327 20.76 10.57 5.23
C LEU A 327 21.66 9.72 6.11
N PRO A 328 22.93 9.43 5.72
CA PRO A 328 23.83 8.61 6.51
C PRO A 328 24.35 9.36 7.74
N VAL A 329 24.54 8.65 8.83
CA VAL A 329 25.16 9.14 10.07
C VAL A 329 26.50 8.43 10.31
N SER A 330 26.56 7.11 10.15
CA SER A 330 27.78 6.30 10.29
C SER A 330 28.60 6.27 8.99
N ASP A 331 29.87 5.85 9.10
CA ASP A 331 30.79 5.76 7.94
C ASP A 331 30.53 4.54 7.06
N VAL A 332 29.78 3.55 7.58
CA VAL A 332 29.33 2.35 6.86
C VAL A 332 27.84 2.19 7.08
N VAL A 333 27.10 1.93 6.01
CA VAL A 333 25.65 1.66 6.04
C VAL A 333 25.34 0.47 5.16
N LYS A 334 24.54 -0.49 5.68
CA LYS A 334 24.01 -1.59 4.89
C LYS A 334 22.48 -1.59 4.97
N VAL A 335 21.82 -1.64 3.80
CA VAL A 335 20.34 -1.71 3.68
C VAL A 335 19.92 -2.84 2.77
N SER A 336 18.68 -3.35 2.99
CA SER A 336 18.10 -4.39 2.14
C SER A 336 16.64 -4.03 1.79
N TYR A 337 16.33 -4.12 0.52
CA TYR A 337 14.95 -4.09 0.01
C TYR A 337 14.33 -5.50 -0.10
N ASP A 338 15.14 -6.53 0.11
CA ASP A 338 14.76 -7.95 -0.02
C ASP A 338 14.44 -8.60 1.35
N ALA A 339 14.50 -7.84 2.46
CA ALA A 339 14.35 -8.31 3.84
C ALA A 339 12.89 -8.60 4.27
#